data_e9821ed4c03c0771b2ea68faca4b1559
#
_entry.id   e9821ed4c03c0771b2ea68faca4b1559
#
_cell.length_a   1.000
_cell.length_b   1.000
_cell.length_c   1.000
_cell.angle_alpha   90.00
_cell.angle_beta   90.00
_cell.angle_gamma   90.00
#
_symmetry.space_group_name_H-M   'P 1'
#
loop_
_entity.id
_entity.type
_entity.pdbx_description
1 polymer ?
#
loop_
_entity_poly.entity_id
_entity_poly.type
_entity_poly.pdbx_seq_one_letter_code
_entity_poly.pdbx_strand_id
1 'polypeptide(L)'
;TPSKKVKPPRLTDSPVAIECERIMSLSLSRERSILLGRAVGIFAKDGLIDSTTLQVDWANDYPIARLFADQYAEISRIKRFSIPKPKRALHKKR
;
A
#
# COMPACT_ATOMS: atom_id res chain seq x y z
N THR A 1 -18.07 -4.72 -3.39
CA THR A 1 -18.43 -3.91 -2.21
C THR A 1 -18.39 -2.43 -2.58
N PRO A 2 -19.41 -1.67 -2.25
CA PRO A 2 -19.40 -0.25 -2.56
C PRO A 2 -18.34 0.50 -1.77
N SER A 3 -17.75 1.50 -2.41
CA SER A 3 -16.83 2.42 -1.76
C SER A 3 -17.57 3.47 -0.97
N LYS A 4 -16.88 4.14 -0.06
CA LYS A 4 -17.51 5.17 0.79
C LYS A 4 -17.28 6.58 0.28
N LYS A 5 -16.14 6.85 -0.33
CA LYS A 5 -15.75 8.19 -0.75
C LYS A 5 -15.73 8.39 -2.25
N VAL A 6 -15.73 7.32 -3.03
CA VAL A 6 -15.64 7.38 -4.48
C VAL A 6 -16.67 6.45 -5.09
N LYS A 7 -16.97 6.65 -6.38
CA LYS A 7 -17.97 5.85 -7.08
C LYS A 7 -17.51 4.42 -7.41
N PRO A 8 -16.29 4.20 -7.91
CA PRO A 8 -15.89 2.83 -8.24
C PRO A 8 -15.95 1.93 -7.02
N PRO A 9 -16.47 0.72 -7.14
CA PRO A 9 -16.49 -0.21 -6.02
C PRO A 9 -15.10 -0.75 -5.72
N ARG A 10 -14.97 -1.39 -4.58
CA ARG A 10 -13.72 -2.04 -4.19
C ARG A 10 -13.92 -3.54 -4.13
N LEU A 11 -12.80 -4.26 -4.20
CA LEU A 11 -12.82 -5.71 -4.08
C LEU A 11 -13.15 -6.12 -2.65
N THR A 12 -14.14 -6.98 -2.50
CA THR A 12 -14.62 -7.38 -1.18
C THR A 12 -13.56 -8.13 -0.37
N ASP A 13 -12.76 -8.95 -1.06
CA ASP A 13 -11.79 -9.83 -0.39
C ASP A 13 -10.43 -9.18 -0.19
N SER A 14 -10.24 -7.95 -0.64
CA SER A 14 -8.96 -7.26 -0.43
C SER A 14 -8.80 -6.90 1.05
N PRO A 15 -7.62 -7.20 1.64
CA PRO A 15 -7.39 -6.82 3.03
C PRO A 15 -7.29 -5.32 3.24
N VAL A 16 -6.84 -4.59 2.24
CA VAL A 16 -6.74 -3.13 2.27
C VAL A 16 -7.25 -2.57 0.97
N ALA A 17 -7.98 -1.48 1.04
CA ALA A 17 -8.39 -0.73 -0.13
C ALA A 17 -8.14 0.76 0.11
N ILE A 18 -7.61 1.43 -0.89
CA ILE A 18 -7.36 2.87 -0.85
C ILE A 18 -8.25 3.53 -1.87
N GLU A 19 -9.14 4.41 -1.41
CA GLU A 19 -10.05 5.14 -2.28
C GLU A 19 -9.38 6.44 -2.68
N CYS A 20 -9.28 6.67 -3.99
CA CYS A 20 -8.51 7.79 -4.52
C CYS A 20 -9.33 8.61 -5.51
N GLU A 21 -9.02 9.90 -5.57
CA GLU A 21 -9.46 10.78 -6.62
C GLU A 21 -8.30 11.07 -7.55
N ARG A 22 -8.53 11.05 -8.86
CA ARG A 22 -7.47 11.34 -9.80
C ARG A 22 -7.05 12.80 -9.73
N ILE A 23 -5.74 13.03 -9.61
CA ILE A 23 -5.16 14.36 -9.65
C ILE A 23 -4.72 14.71 -11.06
N MET A 24 -3.98 13.81 -11.69
CA MET A 24 -3.46 14.06 -13.03
C MET A 24 -3.11 12.74 -13.72
N SER A 25 -3.02 12.81 -15.03
CA SER A 25 -2.52 11.71 -15.87
C SER A 25 -1.37 12.20 -16.71
N LEU A 26 -0.32 11.39 -16.79
CA LEU A 26 0.83 11.66 -17.67
C LEU A 26 0.85 10.60 -18.76
N SER A 27 0.74 11.05 -20.00
CA SER A 27 0.83 10.14 -21.14
C SER A 27 2.29 9.95 -21.55
N LEU A 28 2.77 8.73 -21.46
CA LEU A 28 4.12 8.38 -21.87
C LEU A 28 4.14 7.94 -23.33
N SER A 29 3.07 7.30 -23.78
CA SER A 29 2.87 6.86 -25.15
C SER A 29 1.37 6.67 -25.35
N ARG A 30 0.97 6.21 -26.52
CA ARG A 30 -0.44 5.94 -26.80
C ARG A 30 -1.06 4.94 -25.83
N GLU A 31 -0.24 3.97 -25.41
CA GLU A 31 -0.74 2.85 -24.61
C GLU A 31 -0.33 2.92 -23.14
N ARG A 32 0.50 3.88 -22.79
CA ARG A 32 1.04 3.94 -21.43
C ARG A 32 0.86 5.31 -20.82
N SER A 33 0.36 5.30 -19.60
CA SER A 33 0.20 6.52 -18.82
C SER A 33 0.48 6.25 -17.35
N ILE A 34 0.82 7.31 -16.64
CA ILE A 34 0.95 7.30 -15.21
C ILE A 34 -0.22 8.08 -14.64
N LEU A 35 -0.93 7.46 -13.72
CA LEU A 35 -2.06 8.10 -13.04
C LEU A 35 -1.63 8.45 -11.62
N LEU A 36 -1.87 9.70 -11.25
CA LEU A 36 -1.65 10.17 -9.89
C LEU A 36 -2.99 10.38 -9.21
N GLY A 37 -3.13 9.79 -8.03
CA GLY A 37 -4.35 9.90 -7.26
C GLY A 37 -4.08 10.46 -5.87
N ARG A 38 -5.07 11.18 -5.36
CA ARG A 38 -5.07 11.61 -3.96
C ARG A 38 -5.87 10.59 -3.17
N ALA A 39 -5.29 10.03 -2.13
CA ALA A 39 -6.02 9.13 -1.25
C ALA A 39 -7.04 9.92 -0.44
N VAL A 40 -8.30 9.55 -0.52
CA VAL A 40 -9.37 10.20 0.22
C VAL A 40 -10.01 9.27 1.25
N GLY A 41 -9.69 8.00 1.21
CA GLY A 41 -10.16 7.04 2.20
C GLY A 41 -9.34 5.78 2.16
N ILE A 42 -9.21 5.14 3.31
CA ILE A 42 -8.51 3.88 3.44
C ILE A 42 -9.42 2.92 4.19
N PHE A 43 -9.58 1.74 3.64
CA PHE A 43 -10.30 0.64 4.27
C PHE A 43 -9.32 -0.49 4.58
N ALA A 44 -9.43 -1.05 5.77
CA ALA A 44 -8.65 -2.23 6.14
C ALA A 44 -9.56 -3.19 6.89
N LYS A 45 -9.31 -4.49 6.73
CA LYS A 45 -10.05 -5.50 7.48
C LYS A 45 -9.83 -5.33 8.97
N ASP A 46 -10.82 -5.70 9.76
CA ASP A 46 -10.74 -5.61 11.21
C ASP A 46 -9.52 -6.39 11.73
N GLY A 47 -8.79 -5.77 12.62
CA GLY A 47 -7.61 -6.39 13.23
C GLY A 47 -6.34 -6.30 12.41
N LEU A 48 -6.42 -5.80 11.18
CA LEU A 48 -5.24 -5.71 10.33
C LEU A 48 -4.32 -4.55 10.73
N ILE A 49 -4.89 -3.43 11.12
CA ILE A 49 -4.12 -2.26 11.51
C ILE A 49 -4.25 -2.05 13.01
N ASP A 50 -3.10 -1.93 13.69
CA ASP A 50 -3.05 -1.59 15.09
C ASP A 50 -3.42 -0.12 15.25
N SER A 51 -4.50 0.16 15.98
CA SER A 51 -5.00 1.52 16.13
C SER A 51 -4.08 2.43 16.94
N THR A 52 -3.18 1.85 17.72
CA THR A 52 -2.23 2.62 18.53
C THR A 52 -0.99 2.97 17.76
N THR A 53 -0.37 2.00 17.10
CA THR A 53 0.90 2.19 16.38
C THR A 53 0.70 2.48 14.91
N LEU A 54 -0.48 2.22 14.37
CA LEU A 54 -0.82 2.33 12.95
C LEU A 54 0.01 1.38 12.08
N GLN A 55 0.53 0.33 12.68
CA GLN A 55 1.27 -0.69 11.95
C GLN A 55 0.33 -1.76 11.44
N VAL A 56 0.69 -2.34 10.30
CA VAL A 56 -0.09 -3.39 9.67
C VAL A 56 0.39 -4.74 10.18
N ASP A 57 -0.53 -5.54 10.68
CA ASP A 57 -0.28 -6.93 11.03
C ASP A 57 -0.98 -7.78 9.97
N TRP A 58 -0.22 -8.26 9.01
CA TRP A 58 -0.80 -9.02 7.90
C TRP A 58 -1.37 -10.37 8.34
N ALA A 59 -0.85 -10.94 9.42
CA ALA A 59 -1.22 -12.27 9.88
C ALA A 59 -1.11 -13.27 8.72
N ASN A 60 -2.23 -13.79 8.22
CA ASN A 60 -2.23 -14.70 7.08
C ASN A 60 -2.88 -14.08 5.84
N ASP A 61 -3.06 -12.79 5.84
CA ASP A 61 -3.82 -12.09 4.80
C ASP A 61 -2.90 -11.16 4.00
N TYR A 62 -1.82 -11.74 3.48
CA TYR A 62 -0.79 -10.98 2.77
C TYR A 62 -1.26 -10.54 1.39
N PRO A 63 -0.75 -9.39 0.91
CA PRO A 63 -0.99 -9.00 -0.47
C PRO A 63 -0.28 -9.93 -1.43
N ILE A 64 -0.75 -9.93 -2.66
CA ILE A 64 -0.15 -10.71 -3.74
C ILE A 64 0.89 -9.87 -4.44
N ALA A 65 2.05 -10.45 -4.71
CA ALA A 65 3.10 -9.78 -5.47
C ALA A 65 2.90 -9.99 -6.96
N ARG A 66 2.97 -8.93 -7.74
CA ARG A 66 2.95 -9.00 -9.20
C ARG A 66 4.36 -9.18 -9.73
N LEU A 67 4.54 -10.18 -10.56
CA LEU A 67 5.81 -10.43 -11.22
C LEU A 67 5.73 -10.01 -12.68
N PHE A 68 6.51 -10.65 -13.53
CA PHE A 68 6.54 -10.32 -14.97
C PHE A 68 5.28 -10.82 -15.67
N ALA A 69 4.72 -10.00 -16.52
CA ALA A 69 3.56 -10.33 -17.35
C ALA A 69 2.35 -10.75 -16.50
N ASP A 70 1.89 -11.99 -16.63
CA ASP A 70 0.74 -12.50 -15.89
C ASP A 70 1.13 -13.34 -14.68
N GLN A 71 2.36 -13.23 -14.24
CA GLN A 71 2.85 -13.99 -13.11
C GLN A 71 2.58 -13.26 -11.79
N TYR A 72 2.16 -14.03 -10.79
CA TYR A 72 1.87 -13.53 -9.45
C TYR A 72 2.49 -14.48 -8.45
N ALA A 73 2.84 -13.96 -7.29
CA ALA A 73 3.40 -14.77 -6.21
C ALA A 73 2.66 -14.48 -4.91
N GLU A 74 2.48 -15.53 -4.13
CA GLU A 74 1.96 -15.39 -2.78
C GLU A 74 3.11 -15.13 -1.82
N ILE A 75 2.86 -14.29 -0.82
CA ILE A 75 3.84 -14.02 0.22
C ILE A 75 3.59 -15.01 1.36
N SER A 76 4.60 -15.83 1.68
CA SER A 76 4.45 -16.86 2.70
C SER A 76 5.37 -16.67 3.90
N ARG A 77 6.39 -15.81 3.78
CA ARG A 77 7.37 -15.60 4.86
C ARG A 77 7.76 -14.13 4.93
N ILE A 78 7.75 -13.60 6.14
CA ILE A 78 8.21 -12.24 6.39
C ILE A 78 9.47 -12.31 7.23
N LYS A 79 10.49 -11.59 6.80
CA LYS A 79 11.73 -11.42 7.56
C LYS A 79 11.80 -9.98 8.04
N ARG A 80 12.28 -9.80 9.25
CA ARG A 80 12.48 -8.49 9.81
C ARG A 80 13.96 -8.15 9.85
N PHE A 81 14.27 -6.97 9.38
CA PHE A 81 15.61 -6.42 9.46
C PHE A 81 15.51 -5.06 10.10
N SER A 82 16.21 -4.86 11.20
CA SER A 82 16.22 -3.57 11.86
C SER A 82 17.14 -2.61 11.10
N ILE A 83 16.65 -1.41 10.89
CA ILE A 83 17.47 -0.36 10.29
C ILE A 83 18.40 0.15 11.40
N PRO A 84 19.72 0.15 11.19
CA PRO A 84 20.61 0.69 12.19
C PRO A 84 20.33 2.17 12.45
N LYS A 85 20.37 2.53 13.73
CA LYS A 85 20.21 3.93 14.10
C LYS A 85 21.49 4.69 13.81
N PRO A 86 21.39 5.94 13.33
CA PRO A 86 22.60 6.72 13.14
C PRO A 86 23.29 6.98 14.47
N LYS A 87 24.61 7.04 14.44
CA LYS A 87 25.38 7.37 15.63
C LYS A 87 25.16 8.81 15.99
N ARG A 88 24.99 9.07 17.29
CA ARG A 88 24.73 10.43 17.75
C ARG A 88 25.85 11.41 17.38
N ALA A 89 27.09 10.92 17.40
CA ALA A 89 28.23 11.76 17.08
C ALA A 89 28.13 12.36 15.69
N LEU A 90 27.49 11.69 14.77
CA LEU A 90 27.30 12.21 13.41
C LEU A 90 26.40 13.43 13.39
N HIS A 91 25.45 13.50 14.30
CA HIS A 91 24.53 14.62 14.36
C HIS A 91 25.17 15.84 15.00
N LYS A 92 26.14 15.64 15.86
CA LYS A 92 26.78 16.74 16.57
C LYS A 92 27.74 17.50 15.71
N LYS A 93 28.04 17.03 14.55
CA LYS A 93 28.93 17.69 13.62
C LYS A 93 28.31 18.91 12.97
N ARG A 94 27.12 19.21 13.35
CA ARG A 94 26.41 20.37 12.76
C ARG A 94 26.70 21.63 13.55
#